data_c45ffd364226a2eb43df190e3d4d7d4e
#
_entry.id   c45ffd364226a2eb43df190e3d4d7d4e
#
_cell.length_a   1.000
_cell.length_b   1.000
_cell.length_c   1.000
_cell.angle_alpha   90.00
_cell.angle_beta   90.00
_cell.angle_gamma   90.00
#
_symmetry.space_group_name_H-M   'P 1'
#
loop_
_entity.id
_entity.type
_entity.pdbx_description
1 polymer ?
#
loop_
_entity_poly.entity_id
_entity_poly.type
_entity_poly.pdbx_seq_one_letter_code
_entity_poly.pdbx_strand_id
1 'polypeptide(L)'
;MLCALVVFLSGCNKVKQISVTSVDVESIAPVGFRGVNVYLAVGIDNPAFQIGLSEIEGSLKHSGKILGRLAMDPFVLQAKSAEIYHLKALVTIDKEASLSELLALMDEKVLNECLLDISVRVQLKSGVAKKIRLNDIPLKKLLESTGK
;
A
#
# COMPACT_ATOMS: atom_id res chain seq x y z
N MET A 1 -10.75 7.17 -0.88
CA MET A 1 -11.18 6.13 0.05
C MET A 1 -10.44 4.84 -0.19
N LEU A 2 -10.03 4.16 0.86
CA LEU A 2 -9.43 2.84 0.72
C LEU A 2 -10.42 1.84 0.13
N CYS A 3 -11.70 2.02 0.42
CA CYS A 3 -12.74 1.20 -0.20
C CYS A 3 -12.77 1.35 -1.72
N ALA A 4 -12.49 2.54 -2.21
CA ALA A 4 -12.44 2.77 -3.66
C ALA A 4 -11.27 2.02 -4.29
N LEU A 5 -10.15 1.92 -3.56
CA LEU A 5 -9.00 1.16 -4.02
C LEU A 5 -9.37 -0.31 -4.17
N VAL A 6 -10.09 -0.84 -3.20
CA VAL A 6 -10.54 -2.23 -3.24
C VAL A 6 -11.48 -2.47 -4.42
N VAL A 7 -12.31 -1.50 -4.75
CA VAL A 7 -13.21 -1.61 -5.89
C VAL A 7 -12.44 -1.78 -7.20
N PHE A 8 -11.29 -1.11 -7.33
CA PHE A 8 -10.47 -1.27 -8.52
C PHE A 8 -9.83 -2.65 -8.61
N LEU A 9 -9.69 -3.33 -7.49
CA LEU A 9 -9.08 -4.64 -7.45
C LEU A 9 -10.04 -5.75 -7.88
N SER A 10 -11.32 -5.46 -7.98
CA SER A 10 -12.30 -6.54 -8.13
C SER A 10 -13.23 -6.38 -9.31
N GLY A 11 -13.42 -7.47 -10.04
CA GLY A 11 -14.56 -7.63 -10.93
C GLY A 11 -15.67 -8.43 -10.25
N CYS A 12 -15.48 -8.84 -9.01
CA CYS A 12 -16.40 -9.70 -8.27
C CYS A 12 -17.07 -8.91 -7.15
N ASN A 13 -18.39 -9.09 -6.99
CA ASN A 13 -19.15 -8.36 -5.98
C ASN A 13 -18.65 -8.64 -4.56
N LYS A 14 -18.24 -9.88 -4.27
CA LYS A 14 -17.77 -10.23 -2.94
C LYS A 14 -16.44 -9.56 -2.60
N VAL A 15 -15.55 -9.45 -3.59
CA VAL A 15 -14.26 -8.81 -3.37
C VAL A 15 -14.44 -7.32 -3.12
N LYS A 16 -15.48 -6.72 -3.69
CA LYS A 16 -15.78 -5.30 -3.45
C LYS A 16 -16.14 -5.00 -2.00
N GLN A 17 -16.46 -6.03 -1.22
CA GLN A 17 -16.82 -5.85 0.18
C GLN A 17 -15.62 -5.95 1.11
N ILE A 18 -14.44 -6.28 0.58
CA ILE A 18 -13.22 -6.30 1.37
C ILE A 18 -12.88 -4.86 1.74
N SER A 19 -12.64 -4.63 3.01
CA SER A 19 -12.35 -3.29 3.50
C SER A 19 -11.22 -3.29 4.52
N VAL A 20 -10.46 -2.20 4.51
CA VAL A 20 -9.43 -1.96 5.52
C VAL A 20 -10.11 -1.21 6.67
N THR A 21 -10.08 -1.81 7.85
CA THR A 21 -10.76 -1.24 9.03
C THR A 21 -9.82 -0.42 9.90
N SER A 22 -8.51 -0.70 9.85
CA SER A 22 -7.54 0.05 10.64
C SER A 22 -6.15 -0.08 10.03
N VAL A 23 -5.32 0.92 10.26
CA VAL A 23 -3.91 0.89 9.90
C VAL A 23 -3.13 1.55 11.02
N ASP A 24 -2.24 0.80 11.65
CA ASP A 24 -1.39 1.30 12.71
C ASP A 24 0.07 1.01 12.39
N VAL A 25 0.93 1.99 12.61
CA VAL A 25 2.37 1.78 12.47
C VAL A 25 2.89 1.28 13.81
N GLU A 26 3.38 0.04 13.83
CA GLU A 26 3.88 -0.57 15.06
C GLU A 26 5.30 -0.14 15.37
N SER A 27 6.14 -0.08 14.34
CA SER A 27 7.52 0.35 14.53
C SER A 27 8.16 0.70 13.20
N ILE A 28 9.26 1.42 13.27
CA ILE A 28 10.04 1.83 12.11
C ILE A 28 11.49 1.55 12.44
N ALA A 29 12.18 0.83 11.54
CA ALA A 29 13.57 0.47 11.73
C ALA A 29 14.39 0.84 10.49
N PRO A 30 15.42 1.67 10.63
CA PRO A 30 16.28 2.01 9.50
C PRO A 30 17.04 0.79 8.97
N VAL A 31 17.22 0.75 7.65
CA VAL A 31 17.98 -0.29 6.98
C VAL A 31 18.95 0.40 6.02
N GLY A 32 20.21 0.49 6.43
CA GLY A 32 21.20 1.22 5.66
C GLY A 32 20.90 2.73 5.63
N PHE A 33 21.38 3.39 4.60
CA PHE A 33 21.26 4.84 4.49
C PHE A 33 19.97 5.28 3.78
N ARG A 34 19.35 4.38 3.02
CA ARG A 34 18.22 4.75 2.17
C ARG A 34 17.02 3.86 2.35
N GLY A 35 17.06 2.97 3.32
CA GLY A 35 15.95 2.05 3.54
C GLY A 35 15.36 2.18 4.93
N VAL A 36 14.07 1.87 5.03
CA VAL A 36 13.36 1.84 6.30
C VAL A 36 12.38 0.68 6.25
N ASN A 37 12.46 -0.20 7.26
CA ASN A 37 11.41 -1.20 7.45
C ASN A 37 10.31 -0.57 8.29
N VAL A 38 9.09 -0.66 7.78
CA VAL A 38 7.91 -0.17 8.49
C VAL A 38 7.06 -1.38 8.83
N TYR A 39 6.79 -1.55 10.12
CA TYR A 39 5.95 -2.66 10.61
C TYR A 39 4.57 -2.12 10.87
N LEU A 40 3.59 -2.73 10.23
CA LEU A 40 2.20 -2.26 10.23
C LEU A 40 1.27 -3.32 10.80
N ALA A 41 0.26 -2.86 11.52
CA ALA A 41 -0.87 -3.71 11.90
C ALA A 41 -2.06 -3.20 11.11
N VAL A 42 -2.52 -4.01 10.16
CA VAL A 42 -3.60 -3.62 9.25
C VAL A 42 -4.81 -4.52 9.50
N GLY A 43 -5.90 -3.90 9.93
CA GLY A 43 -7.16 -4.62 10.11
C GLY A 43 -7.89 -4.70 8.78
N ILE A 44 -8.24 -5.93 8.38
CA ILE A 44 -8.93 -6.15 7.12
C ILE A 44 -10.12 -7.06 7.34
N ASP A 45 -11.28 -6.61 6.86
CA ASP A 45 -12.50 -7.41 6.86
C ASP A 45 -12.67 -8.00 5.47
N ASN A 46 -12.58 -9.31 5.40
CA ASN A 46 -12.74 -10.05 4.14
C ASN A 46 -13.93 -10.99 4.23
N PRO A 47 -15.11 -10.58 3.76
CA PRO A 47 -16.28 -11.46 3.76
C PRO A 47 -16.28 -12.47 2.60
N ALA A 48 -15.29 -12.38 1.72
CA ALA A 48 -15.20 -13.22 0.54
C ALA A 48 -14.33 -14.46 0.78
N PHE A 49 -13.77 -14.99 -0.27
CA PHE A 49 -12.91 -16.16 -0.24
C PHE A 49 -11.46 -15.76 0.07
N GLN A 50 -10.62 -16.78 0.29
CA GLN A 50 -9.21 -16.57 0.57
C GLN A 50 -8.51 -15.97 -0.64
N ILE A 51 -7.68 -14.97 -0.39
CA ILE A 51 -6.94 -14.26 -1.43
C ILE A 51 -5.48 -14.14 -1.02
N GLY A 52 -4.58 -14.61 -1.88
CA GLY A 52 -3.15 -14.41 -1.69
C GLY A 52 -2.71 -13.13 -2.36
N LEU A 53 -1.91 -12.35 -1.67
CA LEU A 53 -1.34 -11.11 -2.20
C LEU A 53 0.18 -11.24 -2.20
N SER A 54 0.78 -11.01 -3.36
CA SER A 54 2.23 -11.13 -3.51
C SER A 54 2.74 -10.10 -4.51
N GLU A 55 4.07 -10.00 -4.63
CA GLU A 55 4.70 -9.02 -5.50
C GLU A 55 4.11 -7.63 -5.31
N ILE A 56 3.97 -7.25 -4.04
CA ILE A 56 3.38 -5.96 -3.67
C ILE A 56 4.47 -4.91 -3.75
N GLU A 57 4.31 -3.97 -4.67
CA GLU A 57 5.28 -2.92 -4.91
C GLU A 57 4.60 -1.60 -5.12
N GLY A 58 5.31 -0.52 -4.77
CA GLY A 58 4.80 0.81 -4.97
C GLY A 58 5.91 1.81 -5.24
N SER A 59 5.56 2.94 -5.81
CA SER A 59 6.48 4.05 -6.05
C SER A 59 5.80 5.34 -5.68
N LEU A 60 6.51 6.18 -4.93
CA LEU A 60 6.03 7.51 -4.58
C LEU A 60 6.65 8.51 -5.53
N LYS A 61 5.82 9.32 -6.18
CA LYS A 61 6.25 10.29 -7.17
C LYS A 61 5.83 11.71 -6.79
N HIS A 62 6.66 12.65 -7.17
CA HIS A 62 6.34 14.07 -7.06
C HIS A 62 6.90 14.78 -8.29
N SER A 63 6.05 15.52 -9.01
CA SER A 63 6.43 16.25 -10.21
C SER A 63 7.09 15.34 -11.26
N GLY A 64 6.57 14.12 -11.40
CA GLY A 64 7.07 13.16 -12.38
C GLY A 64 8.33 12.42 -11.98
N LYS A 65 8.87 12.70 -10.79
CA LYS A 65 10.10 12.08 -10.32
C LYS A 65 9.80 11.10 -9.20
N ILE A 66 10.43 9.93 -9.24
CA ILE A 66 10.29 8.92 -8.19
C ILE A 66 11.15 9.33 -7.00
N LEU A 67 10.52 9.46 -5.84
CA LEU A 67 11.23 9.80 -4.61
C LEU A 67 11.53 8.57 -3.77
N GLY A 68 10.71 7.55 -3.86
CA GLY A 68 10.92 6.35 -3.08
C GLY A 68 10.14 5.18 -3.63
N ARG A 69 10.51 3.99 -3.16
CA ARG A 69 9.86 2.75 -3.57
C ARG A 69 9.44 1.98 -2.33
N LEU A 70 8.38 1.19 -2.50
CA LEU A 70 7.81 0.38 -1.44
C LEU A 70 7.75 -1.05 -1.91
N ALA A 71 8.13 -1.98 -1.03
CA ALA A 71 7.93 -3.41 -1.28
C ALA A 71 7.44 -4.05 -0.01
N MET A 72 6.47 -4.96 -0.13
CA MET A 72 5.92 -5.65 1.02
C MET A 72 6.04 -7.15 0.85
N ASP A 73 6.17 -7.85 1.98
CA ASP A 73 6.16 -9.31 1.98
C ASP A 73 4.78 -9.82 1.58
N PRO A 74 4.71 -10.98 0.90
CA PRO A 74 3.41 -11.55 0.56
C PRO A 74 2.65 -11.97 1.80
N PHE A 75 1.33 -11.93 1.70
CA PHE A 75 0.47 -12.41 2.78
C PHE A 75 -0.85 -12.90 2.22
N VAL A 76 -1.61 -13.58 3.06
CA VAL A 76 -2.87 -14.20 2.65
C VAL A 76 -4.01 -13.63 3.47
N LEU A 77 -5.05 -13.13 2.78
CA LEU A 77 -6.28 -12.72 3.43
C LEU A 77 -7.14 -13.95 3.63
N GLN A 78 -7.45 -14.26 4.88
CA GLN A 78 -8.26 -15.43 5.19
C GLN A 78 -9.71 -15.21 4.77
N ALA A 79 -10.36 -16.30 4.36
CA ALA A 79 -11.75 -16.23 3.92
C ALA A 79 -12.67 -15.92 5.10
N LYS A 80 -13.69 -15.11 4.82
CA LYS A 80 -14.76 -14.81 5.79
C LYS A 80 -14.22 -14.46 7.17
N SER A 81 -13.26 -13.52 7.20
CA SER A 81 -12.59 -13.16 8.43
C SER A 81 -12.45 -11.66 8.57
N ALA A 82 -12.32 -11.21 9.81
CA ALA A 82 -11.96 -9.85 10.12
C ALA A 82 -10.77 -9.95 11.06
N GLU A 83 -9.58 -9.74 10.52
CA GLU A 83 -8.34 -9.99 11.27
C GLU A 83 -7.39 -8.80 11.13
N ILE A 84 -6.45 -8.74 12.07
CA ILE A 84 -5.36 -7.80 12.02
C ILE A 84 -4.13 -8.53 11.48
N TYR A 85 -3.59 -8.02 10.39
CA TYR A 85 -2.41 -8.59 9.74
C TYR A 85 -1.19 -7.76 10.10
N HIS A 86 -0.14 -8.43 10.54
CA HIS A 86 1.13 -7.78 10.87
C HIS A 86 2.02 -7.85 9.64
N LEU A 87 2.21 -6.73 9.00
CA LEU A 87 2.88 -6.65 7.71
C LEU A 87 4.19 -5.88 7.84
N LYS A 88 5.15 -6.21 6.99
CA LYS A 88 6.40 -5.49 6.91
C LYS A 88 6.54 -4.89 5.53
N ALA A 89 6.80 -3.60 5.48
CA ALA A 89 7.04 -2.89 4.24
C ALA A 89 8.46 -2.33 4.26
N LEU A 90 9.20 -2.55 3.18
CA LEU A 90 10.50 -1.93 3.00
C LEU A 90 10.31 -0.69 2.13
N VAL A 91 10.63 0.45 2.68
CA VAL A 91 10.58 1.71 1.96
C VAL A 91 12.02 2.11 1.63
N THR A 92 12.30 2.29 0.35
CA THR A 92 13.63 2.66 -0.11
C THR A 92 13.58 4.02 -0.76
N ILE A 93 14.46 4.91 -0.30
CA ILE A 93 14.56 6.25 -0.89
C ILE A 93 15.34 6.14 -2.18
N ASP A 94 14.81 6.71 -3.24
CA ASP A 94 15.46 6.67 -4.54
C ASP A 94 16.81 7.41 -4.47
N LYS A 95 17.83 6.82 -5.06
CA LYS A 95 19.18 7.38 -4.99
C LYS A 95 19.30 8.72 -5.72
N GLU A 96 18.37 9.02 -6.61
CA GLU A 96 18.35 10.30 -7.30
C GLU A 96 17.56 11.38 -6.56
N ALA A 97 16.87 10.99 -5.48
CA ALA A 97 16.15 11.96 -4.68
C ALA A 97 17.13 12.78 -3.85
N SER A 98 17.00 14.09 -3.92
CA SER A 98 17.86 14.99 -3.15
C SER A 98 17.32 15.15 -1.74
N LEU A 99 18.21 15.57 -0.83
CA LEU A 99 17.81 15.83 0.54
C LEU A 99 16.72 16.89 0.60
N SER A 100 16.83 17.93 -0.23
CA SER A 100 15.82 18.98 -0.25
C SER A 100 14.47 18.46 -0.69
N GLU A 101 14.43 17.52 -1.63
CA GLU A 101 13.18 16.90 -2.05
C GLU A 101 12.56 16.08 -0.93
N LEU A 102 13.38 15.36 -0.17
CA LEU A 102 12.90 14.56 0.94
C LEU A 102 12.39 15.44 2.08
N LEU A 103 13.09 16.53 2.36
CA LEU A 103 12.65 17.48 3.39
C LEU A 103 11.35 18.17 2.98
N ALA A 104 11.16 18.37 1.69
CA ALA A 104 9.94 18.99 1.18
C ALA A 104 8.71 18.13 1.48
N LEU A 105 8.88 16.81 1.65
CA LEU A 105 7.76 15.94 2.01
C LEU A 105 7.19 16.23 3.39
N MET A 106 7.93 16.97 4.20
CA MET A 106 7.41 17.41 5.50
C MET A 106 6.42 18.56 5.35
N ASP A 107 6.38 19.18 4.19
CA ASP A 107 5.41 20.20 3.86
C ASP A 107 4.13 19.52 3.39
N GLU A 108 3.05 19.75 4.09
CA GLU A 108 1.75 19.14 3.77
C GLU A 108 1.31 19.44 2.35
N LYS A 109 1.62 20.63 1.85
CA LYS A 109 1.27 21.02 0.49
C LYS A 109 1.98 20.15 -0.54
N VAL A 110 3.26 19.89 -0.34
CA VAL A 110 4.04 19.03 -1.23
C VAL A 110 3.51 17.58 -1.14
N LEU A 111 3.23 17.14 0.06
CA LEU A 111 2.73 15.79 0.28
C LEU A 111 1.39 15.58 -0.45
N ASN A 112 0.55 16.60 -0.47
CA ASN A 112 -0.74 16.53 -1.16
C ASN A 112 -0.60 16.45 -2.68
N GLU A 113 0.56 16.82 -3.21
CA GLU A 113 0.82 16.75 -4.64
C GLU A 113 1.48 15.44 -5.07
N CYS A 114 1.82 14.59 -4.11
CA CYS A 114 2.46 13.31 -4.41
C CYS A 114 1.47 12.30 -4.97
N LEU A 115 1.97 11.46 -5.86
CA LEU A 115 1.21 10.39 -6.48
C LEU A 115 1.85 9.06 -6.16
N LEU A 116 1.03 8.04 -6.01
CA LEU A 116 1.48 6.70 -5.67
C LEU A 116 1.08 5.72 -6.77
N ASP A 117 2.04 4.93 -7.22
CA ASP A 117 1.77 3.79 -8.11
C ASP A 117 1.88 2.53 -7.27
N ILE A 118 0.93 1.63 -7.44
CA ILE A 118 0.92 0.37 -6.69
C ILE A 118 0.69 -0.77 -7.69
N SER A 119 1.43 -1.86 -7.50
CA SER A 119 1.16 -3.10 -8.22
C SER A 119 1.13 -4.25 -7.22
N VAL A 120 0.27 -5.22 -7.49
CA VAL A 120 0.11 -6.38 -6.62
C VAL A 120 -0.35 -7.56 -7.47
N ARG A 121 0.15 -8.75 -7.14
CA ARG A 121 -0.33 -9.98 -7.74
C ARG A 121 -1.36 -10.60 -6.81
N VAL A 122 -2.56 -10.76 -7.32
CA VAL A 122 -3.68 -11.35 -6.57
C VAL A 122 -3.85 -12.78 -7.04
N GLN A 123 -3.87 -13.74 -6.10
CA GLN A 123 -4.02 -15.14 -6.42
C GLN A 123 -5.17 -15.74 -5.62
N LEU A 124 -6.03 -16.46 -6.31
CA LEU A 124 -7.14 -17.15 -5.68
C LEU A 124 -6.74 -18.58 -5.34
N LYS A 125 -7.44 -19.18 -4.38
CA LYS A 125 -7.19 -20.55 -3.97
C LYS A 125 -7.31 -21.53 -5.13
N SER A 126 -8.14 -21.22 -6.12
CA SER A 126 -8.32 -22.02 -7.32
C SER A 126 -7.09 -22.05 -8.24
N GLY A 127 -6.11 -21.19 -7.99
CA GLY A 127 -4.92 -21.07 -8.81
C GLY A 127 -4.97 -19.91 -9.80
N VAL A 128 -6.12 -19.28 -9.95
CA VAL A 128 -6.24 -18.11 -10.84
C VAL A 128 -5.48 -16.95 -10.22
N ALA A 129 -4.63 -16.30 -11.01
CA ALA A 129 -3.84 -15.16 -10.55
C ALA A 129 -3.89 -14.03 -11.56
N LYS A 130 -3.79 -12.82 -11.05
CA LYS A 130 -3.82 -11.63 -11.90
C LYS A 130 -2.97 -10.54 -11.25
N LYS A 131 -2.19 -9.85 -12.08
CA LYS A 131 -1.43 -8.69 -11.61
C LYS A 131 -2.28 -7.44 -11.82
N ILE A 132 -2.42 -6.66 -10.76
CA ILE A 132 -3.21 -5.44 -10.77
C ILE A 132 -2.28 -4.26 -10.57
N ARG A 133 -2.45 -3.22 -11.38
CA ARG A 133 -1.66 -2.01 -11.29
C ARG A 133 -2.59 -0.81 -11.17
N LEU A 134 -2.27 0.04 -10.20
CA LEU A 134 -2.99 1.29 -9.98
C LEU A 134 -1.96 2.40 -10.06
N ASN A 135 -2.18 3.33 -10.98
CA ASN A 135 -1.21 4.40 -11.22
C ASN A 135 -1.79 5.75 -10.84
N ASP A 136 -0.90 6.64 -10.42
CA ASP A 136 -1.22 8.05 -10.13
C ASP A 136 -2.33 8.19 -9.08
N ILE A 137 -2.25 7.40 -8.01
CA ILE A 137 -3.18 7.52 -6.89
C ILE A 137 -2.73 8.72 -6.05
N PRO A 138 -3.59 9.73 -5.86
CA PRO A 138 -3.21 10.86 -5.02
C PRO A 138 -2.96 10.39 -3.59
N LEU A 139 -1.78 10.68 -3.07
CA LEU A 139 -1.43 10.30 -1.70
C LEU A 139 -2.38 10.94 -0.70
N LYS A 140 -2.85 12.14 -0.99
CA LYS A 140 -3.83 12.83 -0.16
C LYS A 140 -5.07 11.98 0.10
N LYS A 141 -5.57 11.29 -0.93
CA LYS A 141 -6.77 10.45 -0.78
C LYS A 141 -6.53 9.29 0.17
N LEU A 142 -5.34 8.69 0.11
CA LEU A 142 -5.00 7.58 1.00
C LEU A 142 -4.87 8.06 2.44
N LEU A 143 -4.25 9.21 2.64
CA LEU A 143 -4.08 9.75 3.98
C LEU A 143 -5.42 10.14 4.60
N GLU A 144 -6.32 10.67 3.81
CA GLU A 144 -7.65 11.04 4.29
C GLU A 144 -8.46 9.81 4.67
N SER A 145 -8.31 8.72 3.94
CA SER A 145 -9.09 7.51 4.21
C SER A 145 -8.58 6.76 5.46
N THR A 146 -7.30 6.92 5.82
CA THR A 146 -6.72 6.27 7.00
C THR A 146 -6.67 7.20 8.19
N GLY A 147 -6.69 8.49 7.97
CA GLY A 147 -6.48 9.48 9.01
C GLY A 147 -7.69 9.73 9.88
N LYS A 148 -8.74 9.06 9.62
CA LYS A 148 -9.97 9.27 10.37
C LYS A 148 -10.64 10.56 10.09
#